data_5b29158591ff8a080b6ee7e90600191e
#
_entry.id   5b29158591ff8a080b6ee7e90600191e
#
_cell.length_a   1.000
_cell.length_b   1.000
_cell.length_c   1.000
_cell.angle_alpha   90.00
_cell.angle_beta   90.00
_cell.angle_gamma   90.00
#
_symmetry.space_group_name_H-M   'P 1'
#
loop_
_entity.id
_entity.type
_entity.pdbx_description
1 polymer ?
#
loop_
_entity_poly.entity_id
_entity_poly.type
_entity_poly.pdbx_seq_one_letter_code
_entity_poly.pdbx_strand_id
1 'polypeptide(L)'
;LAPGHPDYGRARLALLLVGVATLGLMYAPQPLLPVISEQYALSAAHASWLMSAVTLGVAVGVLPLGAASARWGRGRMIVAGLALATVAGLSLGVLTPWWALVLARFIQGLGIAAVLVSAMAWVVDNVAPRAVARVGGLYIAGTTLGGMGGRILSGALTDLLGSWHMGLLCAGVLLATVGGLAHLLLPSAAPLRPRVIPSVRGDRSVASRRVMYALAFCGMAVHSGVYNAAAFRGAAAPLFMNPAMISLLFLAYGAGTLTSSLVGRVSARVPARTIHVAALTCSAGGLAVSLIPQLWSFVLGLVMLSAGFFAVHALANPTAARLSAQPSAGAARYNLAYYVGASVGAVIFATAWDAGGWGAVVVLACGFLAVAAVLAWIWAPREAG
;
A
#
# COMPACT_ATOMS: atom_id res chain seq x y z
N LEU A 1 -22.44 13.38 9.39
CA LEU A 1 -23.27 12.53 8.53
C LEU A 1 -23.61 11.23 9.28
N ALA A 2 -24.89 10.90 9.36
CA ALA A 2 -25.39 9.66 9.97
C ALA A 2 -26.23 8.86 8.94
N PRO A 3 -26.47 7.56 9.17
CA PRO A 3 -27.48 6.83 8.42
C PRO A 3 -28.82 7.59 8.45
N GLY A 4 -29.43 7.80 7.28
CA GLY A 4 -30.63 8.63 7.11
C GLY A 4 -30.36 10.08 6.64
N HIS A 5 -29.14 10.59 6.74
CA HIS A 5 -28.78 11.89 6.15
C HIS A 5 -28.70 11.76 4.61
N PRO A 6 -29.24 12.72 3.83
CA PRO A 6 -29.26 12.63 2.35
C PRO A 6 -27.86 12.46 1.74
N ASP A 7 -26.82 13.08 2.32
CA ASP A 7 -25.44 12.96 1.84
C ASP A 7 -24.70 11.73 2.34
N TYR A 8 -25.27 10.90 3.20
CA TYR A 8 -24.58 9.74 3.77
C TYR A 8 -24.22 8.71 2.68
N GLY A 9 -25.16 8.44 1.77
CA GLY A 9 -24.92 7.54 0.64
C GLY A 9 -23.84 8.07 -0.31
N ARG A 10 -23.88 9.36 -0.62
CA ARG A 10 -22.89 10.05 -1.46
C ARG A 10 -21.49 9.99 -0.85
N ALA A 11 -21.37 10.28 0.44
CA ALA A 11 -20.09 10.21 1.17
C ALA A 11 -19.47 8.81 1.13
N ARG A 12 -20.28 7.76 1.31
CA ARG A 12 -19.83 6.37 1.27
C ARG A 12 -19.27 6.01 -0.11
N LEU A 13 -20.00 6.34 -1.18
CA LEU A 13 -19.56 6.07 -2.54
C LEU A 13 -18.34 6.90 -2.89
N ALA A 14 -18.33 8.20 -2.55
CA ALA A 14 -17.18 9.08 -2.79
C ALA A 14 -15.89 8.52 -2.18
N LEU A 15 -15.93 8.08 -0.92
CA LEU A 15 -14.74 7.55 -0.24
C LEU A 15 -14.28 6.19 -0.80
N LEU A 16 -15.21 5.32 -1.20
CA LEU A 16 -14.86 4.12 -1.95
C LEU A 16 -14.09 4.47 -3.23
N LEU A 17 -14.63 5.40 -4.03
CA LEU A 17 -14.03 5.83 -5.30
C LEU A 17 -12.71 6.58 -5.10
N VAL A 18 -12.57 7.40 -4.06
CA VAL A 18 -11.30 8.02 -3.66
C VAL A 18 -10.24 6.94 -3.43
N GLY A 19 -10.59 5.89 -2.68
CA GLY A 19 -9.68 4.76 -2.44
C GLY A 19 -9.29 4.06 -3.73
N VAL A 20 -10.27 3.77 -4.62
CA VAL A 20 -10.04 3.12 -5.91
C VAL A 20 -9.10 3.96 -6.79
N ALA A 21 -9.39 5.23 -6.99
CA ALA A 21 -8.57 6.10 -7.82
C ALA A 21 -7.15 6.26 -7.28
N THR A 22 -7.01 6.48 -5.95
CA THR A 22 -5.72 6.75 -5.31
C THR A 22 -4.75 5.60 -5.46
N LEU A 23 -5.12 4.38 -5.02
CA LEU A 23 -4.22 3.24 -5.10
C LEU A 23 -4.18 2.59 -6.48
N GLY A 24 -5.21 2.79 -7.30
CA GLY A 24 -5.17 2.44 -8.72
C GLY A 24 -4.06 3.18 -9.45
N LEU A 25 -4.04 4.51 -9.33
CA LEU A 25 -2.99 5.37 -9.90
C LEU A 25 -1.59 5.03 -9.33
N MET A 26 -1.50 4.75 -8.03
CA MET A 26 -0.22 4.44 -7.39
C MET A 26 0.43 3.20 -7.96
N TYR A 27 -0.33 2.15 -8.17
CA TYR A 27 0.21 0.82 -8.45
C TYR A 27 0.09 0.37 -9.91
N ALA A 28 -0.58 1.13 -10.77
CA ALA A 28 -0.72 0.80 -12.20
C ALA A 28 0.59 0.44 -12.91
N PRO A 29 1.74 1.12 -12.71
CA PRO A 29 2.98 0.77 -13.41
C PRO A 29 3.64 -0.54 -12.94
N GLN A 30 3.27 -1.11 -11.80
CA GLN A 30 4.00 -2.22 -11.19
C GLN A 30 4.10 -3.48 -12.07
N PRO A 31 3.04 -3.99 -12.72
CA PRO A 31 3.15 -5.16 -13.60
C PRO A 31 3.91 -4.88 -14.88
N LEU A 32 4.15 -3.60 -15.21
CA LEU A 32 4.79 -3.16 -16.44
C LEU A 32 6.30 -2.95 -16.29
N LEU A 33 6.85 -3.12 -15.07
CA LEU A 33 8.28 -2.92 -14.81
C LEU A 33 9.19 -3.69 -15.77
N PRO A 34 8.91 -4.97 -16.14
CA PRO A 34 9.76 -5.69 -17.09
C PRO A 34 9.80 -5.04 -18.48
N VAL A 35 8.65 -4.69 -19.06
CA VAL A 35 8.58 -4.08 -20.39
C VAL A 35 9.16 -2.66 -20.40
N ILE A 36 9.03 -1.92 -19.30
CA ILE A 36 9.68 -0.61 -19.15
C ILE A 36 11.20 -0.78 -19.03
N SER A 37 11.66 -1.75 -18.24
CA SER A 37 13.07 -2.11 -18.10
C SER A 37 13.70 -2.43 -19.46
N GLU A 38 13.04 -3.23 -20.27
CA GLU A 38 13.48 -3.60 -21.61
C GLU A 38 13.58 -2.39 -22.54
N GLN A 39 12.52 -1.56 -22.60
CA GLN A 39 12.49 -0.38 -23.49
C GLN A 39 13.61 0.63 -23.19
N TYR A 40 13.94 0.82 -21.90
CA TYR A 40 14.99 1.77 -21.49
C TYR A 40 16.35 1.12 -21.30
N ALA A 41 16.51 -0.17 -21.59
CA ALA A 41 17.72 -0.96 -21.34
C ALA A 41 18.24 -0.82 -19.89
N LEU A 42 17.33 -0.88 -18.91
CA LEU A 42 17.61 -0.72 -17.49
C LEU A 42 17.68 -2.07 -16.79
N SER A 43 18.44 -2.15 -15.68
CA SER A 43 18.33 -3.26 -14.75
C SER A 43 16.99 -3.23 -14.01
N ALA A 44 16.56 -4.35 -13.40
CA ALA A 44 15.37 -4.40 -12.60
C ALA A 44 15.43 -3.42 -11.40
N ALA A 45 16.63 -3.24 -10.82
CA ALA A 45 16.85 -2.26 -9.76
C ALA A 45 16.53 -0.83 -10.23
N HIS A 46 17.03 -0.43 -11.38
CA HIS A 46 16.75 0.92 -11.92
C HIS A 46 15.28 1.09 -12.32
N ALA A 47 14.67 0.11 -12.97
CA ALA A 47 13.25 0.16 -13.33
C ALA A 47 12.35 0.27 -12.07
N SER A 48 12.75 -0.37 -10.97
CA SER A 48 12.04 -0.31 -9.68
C SER A 48 12.06 1.07 -9.02
N TRP A 49 12.89 2.02 -9.49
CA TRP A 49 12.84 3.41 -9.04
C TRP A 49 11.47 4.06 -9.29
N LEU A 50 10.73 3.63 -10.30
CA LEU A 50 9.35 4.08 -10.51
C LEU A 50 8.44 3.76 -9.31
N MET A 51 8.62 2.60 -8.68
CA MET A 51 7.84 2.21 -7.51
C MET A 51 8.43 2.81 -6.23
N SER A 52 9.75 2.89 -6.13
CA SER A 52 10.44 3.54 -5.00
C SER A 52 10.11 5.02 -4.91
N ALA A 53 10.15 5.76 -6.03
CA ALA A 53 9.91 7.19 -6.05
C ALA A 53 8.50 7.56 -5.57
N VAL A 54 7.45 6.85 -6.00
CA VAL A 54 6.09 7.13 -5.54
C VAL A 54 5.92 6.85 -4.05
N THR A 55 6.47 5.75 -3.56
CA THR A 55 6.39 5.41 -2.13
C THR A 55 7.24 6.33 -1.27
N LEU A 56 8.38 6.80 -1.78
CA LEU A 56 9.19 7.84 -1.14
C LEU A 56 8.43 9.18 -1.08
N GLY A 57 7.76 9.57 -2.16
CA GLY A 57 6.89 10.75 -2.17
C GLY A 57 5.79 10.67 -1.11
N VAL A 58 5.17 9.48 -0.96
CA VAL A 58 4.20 9.26 0.12
C VAL A 58 4.87 9.38 1.49
N ALA A 59 6.01 8.74 1.72
CA ALA A 59 6.73 8.78 2.99
C ALA A 59 7.08 10.23 3.40
N VAL A 60 7.64 11.01 2.47
CA VAL A 60 8.00 12.42 2.70
C VAL A 60 6.75 13.27 2.95
N GLY A 61 5.64 12.98 2.25
CA GLY A 61 4.41 13.76 2.32
C GLY A 61 3.54 13.49 3.55
N VAL A 62 3.57 12.28 4.14
CA VAL A 62 2.64 11.86 5.20
C VAL A 62 2.59 12.83 6.39
N LEU A 63 3.72 13.25 6.91
CA LEU A 63 3.76 14.13 8.08
C LEU A 63 3.40 15.59 7.75
N PRO A 64 4.05 16.28 6.79
CA PRO A 64 3.77 17.67 6.51
C PRO A 64 2.36 17.88 5.91
N LEU A 65 1.91 16.99 5.01
CA LEU A 65 0.59 17.09 4.41
C LEU A 65 -0.52 16.72 5.39
N GLY A 66 -0.24 15.86 6.38
CA GLY A 66 -1.14 15.62 7.50
C GLY A 66 -1.40 16.88 8.33
N ALA A 67 -0.35 17.64 8.64
CA ALA A 67 -0.44 18.93 9.32
C ALA A 67 -1.15 20.01 8.44
N ALA A 68 -0.81 20.07 7.16
CA ALA A 68 -1.47 20.97 6.20
C ALA A 68 -2.96 20.65 6.06
N SER A 69 -3.33 19.38 5.99
CA SER A 69 -4.72 18.92 5.89
C SER A 69 -5.59 19.38 7.08
N ALA A 70 -4.99 19.46 8.26
CA ALA A 70 -5.67 19.99 9.45
C ALA A 70 -5.95 21.50 9.36
N ARG A 71 -5.14 22.27 8.61
CA ARG A 71 -5.26 23.72 8.46
C ARG A 71 -6.13 24.11 7.25
N TRP A 72 -5.91 23.46 6.11
CA TRP A 72 -6.53 23.84 4.83
C TRP A 72 -7.88 23.15 4.59
N GLY A 73 -8.19 22.12 5.38
CA GLY A 73 -9.43 21.36 5.28
C GLY A 73 -9.26 20.01 4.57
N ARG A 74 -9.82 18.97 5.18
CA ARG A 74 -9.67 17.58 4.73
C ARG A 74 -10.17 17.36 3.29
N GLY A 75 -11.36 17.88 2.97
CA GLY A 75 -11.97 17.74 1.64
C GLY A 75 -11.14 18.39 0.54
N ARG A 76 -10.63 19.61 0.78
CA ARG A 76 -9.75 20.30 -0.18
C ARG A 76 -8.46 19.53 -0.44
N MET A 77 -7.86 18.99 0.63
CA MET A 77 -6.63 18.19 0.51
C MET A 77 -6.85 16.88 -0.24
N ILE A 78 -8.00 16.21 -0.07
CA ILE A 78 -8.36 15.03 -0.88
C ILE A 78 -8.41 15.40 -2.35
N VAL A 79 -9.14 16.47 -2.70
CA VAL A 79 -9.32 16.89 -4.09
C VAL A 79 -7.99 17.33 -4.72
N ALA A 80 -7.23 18.19 -4.05
CA ALA A 80 -5.94 18.68 -4.56
C ALA A 80 -4.93 17.53 -4.70
N GLY A 81 -4.86 16.63 -3.72
CA GLY A 81 -3.99 15.46 -3.76
C GLY A 81 -4.36 14.51 -4.89
N LEU A 82 -5.66 14.26 -5.09
CA LEU A 82 -6.14 13.40 -6.17
C LEU A 82 -5.88 14.02 -7.54
N ALA A 83 -6.09 15.33 -7.70
CA ALA A 83 -5.77 16.04 -8.93
C ALA A 83 -4.28 15.98 -9.25
N LEU A 84 -3.41 16.24 -8.26
CA LEU A 84 -1.95 16.15 -8.43
C LEU A 84 -1.52 14.73 -8.80
N ALA A 85 -2.05 13.71 -8.10
CA ALA A 85 -1.74 12.31 -8.38
C ALA A 85 -2.21 11.89 -9.78
N THR A 86 -3.36 12.40 -10.24
CA THR A 86 -3.91 12.14 -11.57
C THR A 86 -3.05 12.78 -12.66
N VAL A 87 -2.74 14.06 -12.55
CA VAL A 87 -1.91 14.77 -13.55
C VAL A 87 -0.54 14.12 -13.66
N ALA A 88 0.12 13.85 -12.54
CA ALA A 88 1.40 13.15 -12.52
C ALA A 88 1.29 11.70 -13.05
N GLY A 89 0.17 11.01 -12.79
CA GLY A 89 -0.09 9.67 -13.33
C GLY A 89 -0.28 9.66 -14.85
N LEU A 90 -1.05 10.61 -15.38
CA LEU A 90 -1.29 10.76 -16.82
C LEU A 90 -0.01 11.14 -17.57
N SER A 91 0.87 11.94 -16.96
CA SER A 91 2.14 12.32 -17.57
C SER A 91 3.06 11.13 -17.87
N LEU A 92 2.91 9.99 -17.17
CA LEU A 92 3.67 8.77 -17.45
C LEU A 92 3.36 8.18 -18.84
N GLY A 93 2.17 8.43 -19.38
CA GLY A 93 1.79 7.97 -20.71
C GLY A 93 2.35 8.82 -21.86
N VAL A 94 2.95 9.99 -21.56
CA VAL A 94 3.43 10.93 -22.57
C VAL A 94 4.91 11.32 -22.39
N LEU A 95 5.45 11.20 -21.17
CA LEU A 95 6.85 11.51 -20.91
C LEU A 95 7.74 10.36 -21.41
N THR A 96 8.84 10.73 -22.07
CA THR A 96 9.85 9.78 -22.57
C THR A 96 11.17 9.81 -21.79
N PRO A 97 11.65 10.96 -21.24
CA PRO A 97 12.89 10.95 -20.48
C PRO A 97 12.73 10.18 -19.15
N TRP A 98 13.61 9.22 -18.90
CA TRP A 98 13.57 8.37 -17.69
C TRP A 98 13.43 9.16 -16.39
N TRP A 99 14.25 10.21 -16.22
CA TRP A 99 14.22 11.04 -15.02
C TRP A 99 12.93 11.80 -14.82
N ALA A 100 12.28 12.18 -15.91
CA ALA A 100 10.98 12.84 -15.85
C ALA A 100 9.90 11.85 -15.34
N LEU A 101 9.97 10.59 -15.77
CA LEU A 101 9.08 9.53 -15.24
C LEU A 101 9.29 9.31 -13.73
N VAL A 102 10.54 9.22 -13.27
CA VAL A 102 10.88 9.05 -11.86
C VAL A 102 10.39 10.26 -11.02
N LEU A 103 10.63 11.49 -11.53
CA LEU A 103 10.16 12.72 -10.87
C LEU A 103 8.64 12.79 -10.82
N ALA A 104 7.95 12.47 -11.93
CA ALA A 104 6.49 12.42 -11.97
C ALA A 104 5.94 11.43 -10.95
N ARG A 105 6.59 10.28 -10.77
CA ARG A 105 6.23 9.28 -9.75
C ARG A 105 6.41 9.82 -8.33
N PHE A 106 7.48 10.55 -8.06
CA PHE A 106 7.68 11.19 -6.74
C PHE A 106 6.59 12.23 -6.45
N ILE A 107 6.29 13.10 -7.42
CA ILE A 107 5.23 14.11 -7.33
C ILE A 107 3.86 13.43 -7.14
N GLN A 108 3.59 12.36 -7.88
CA GLN A 108 2.40 11.55 -7.71
C GLN A 108 2.28 11.02 -6.29
N GLY A 109 3.38 10.57 -5.69
CA GLY A 109 3.45 10.11 -4.30
C GLY A 109 3.06 11.20 -3.29
N LEU A 110 3.47 12.45 -3.51
CA LEU A 110 3.04 13.58 -2.67
C LEU A 110 1.52 13.80 -2.76
N GLY A 111 0.94 13.73 -3.97
CA GLY A 111 -0.50 13.82 -4.16
C GLY A 111 -1.25 12.69 -3.43
N ILE A 112 -0.75 11.47 -3.55
CA ILE A 112 -1.31 10.28 -2.86
C ILE A 112 -1.21 10.45 -1.34
N ALA A 113 -0.10 10.94 -0.81
CA ALA A 113 0.05 11.22 0.62
C ALA A 113 -1.03 12.17 1.14
N ALA A 114 -1.31 13.25 0.39
CA ALA A 114 -2.35 14.22 0.75
C ALA A 114 -3.73 13.55 0.86
N VAL A 115 -4.06 12.63 -0.04
CA VAL A 115 -5.31 11.86 0.01
C VAL A 115 -5.34 10.92 1.21
N LEU A 116 -4.29 10.10 1.38
CA LEU A 116 -4.23 9.07 2.43
C LEU A 116 -4.38 9.65 3.83
N VAL A 117 -3.67 10.76 4.13
CA VAL A 117 -3.74 11.41 5.45
C VAL A 117 -5.05 12.15 5.67
N SER A 118 -5.74 12.54 4.60
CA SER A 118 -6.96 13.35 4.68
C SER A 118 -8.23 12.51 4.68
N ALA A 119 -8.28 11.40 3.95
CA ALA A 119 -9.51 10.63 3.76
C ALA A 119 -10.05 10.03 5.06
N MET A 120 -9.21 9.33 5.84
CA MET A 120 -9.66 8.78 7.13
C MET A 120 -9.93 9.89 8.16
N ALA A 121 -9.15 10.98 8.14
CA ALA A 121 -9.42 12.12 8.99
C ALA A 121 -10.77 12.78 8.63
N TRP A 122 -11.09 12.90 7.33
CA TRP A 122 -12.39 13.38 6.87
C TRP A 122 -13.54 12.51 7.40
N VAL A 123 -13.38 11.17 7.37
CA VAL A 123 -14.38 10.24 7.93
C VAL A 123 -14.61 10.51 9.41
N VAL A 124 -13.53 10.61 10.20
CA VAL A 124 -13.62 10.83 11.66
C VAL A 124 -14.26 12.19 11.99
N ASP A 125 -13.97 13.22 11.18
CA ASP A 125 -14.44 14.60 11.41
C ASP A 125 -15.91 14.79 10.98
N ASN A 126 -16.40 14.07 9.96
CA ASN A 126 -17.69 14.34 9.31
C ASN A 126 -18.75 13.22 9.49
N VAL A 127 -18.36 12.02 9.94
CA VAL A 127 -19.27 10.88 10.08
C VAL A 127 -19.57 10.63 11.56
N ALA A 128 -20.84 10.29 11.87
CA ALA A 128 -21.26 9.97 13.22
C ALA A 128 -20.43 8.79 13.79
N PRO A 129 -20.03 8.82 15.08
CA PRO A 129 -19.13 7.81 15.67
C PRO A 129 -19.53 6.36 15.39
N ARG A 130 -20.85 6.06 15.50
CA ARG A 130 -21.40 4.72 15.22
C ARG A 130 -21.27 4.26 13.77
N ALA A 131 -21.02 5.17 12.82
CA ALA A 131 -20.91 4.87 11.39
C ALA A 131 -19.48 4.98 10.86
N VAL A 132 -18.52 5.47 11.65
CA VAL A 132 -17.11 5.67 11.24
C VAL A 132 -16.47 4.37 10.76
N ALA A 133 -16.65 3.27 11.48
CA ALA A 133 -16.09 1.97 11.11
C ALA A 133 -16.62 1.50 9.74
N ARG A 134 -17.92 1.70 9.46
CA ARG A 134 -18.55 1.29 8.21
C ARG A 134 -18.06 2.12 7.03
N VAL A 135 -17.98 3.43 7.19
CA VAL A 135 -17.56 4.36 6.11
C VAL A 135 -16.04 4.25 5.87
N GLY A 136 -15.25 4.19 6.94
CA GLY A 136 -13.81 3.96 6.85
C GLY A 136 -13.46 2.61 6.22
N GLY A 137 -14.23 1.55 6.55
CA GLY A 137 -14.09 0.24 5.94
C GLY A 137 -14.34 0.25 4.43
N LEU A 138 -15.30 1.05 3.94
CA LEU A 138 -15.52 1.23 2.50
C LEU A 138 -14.35 1.95 1.81
N TYR A 139 -13.76 2.97 2.45
CA TYR A 139 -12.56 3.61 1.93
C TYR A 139 -11.40 2.61 1.81
N ILE A 140 -11.17 1.79 2.84
CA ILE A 140 -10.13 0.75 2.83
C ILE A 140 -10.42 -0.31 1.75
N ALA A 141 -11.68 -0.75 1.61
CA ALA A 141 -12.06 -1.64 0.51
C ALA A 141 -11.78 -1.00 -0.86
N GLY A 142 -12.08 0.29 -1.02
CA GLY A 142 -11.73 1.06 -2.21
C GLY A 142 -10.22 1.06 -2.50
N THR A 143 -9.39 1.25 -1.49
CA THR A 143 -7.91 1.21 -1.67
C THR A 143 -7.45 -0.18 -2.14
N THR A 144 -8.01 -1.26 -1.59
CA THR A 144 -7.68 -2.63 -2.02
C THR A 144 -8.12 -2.88 -3.46
N LEU A 145 -9.38 -2.57 -3.79
CA LEU A 145 -9.93 -2.72 -5.14
C LEU A 145 -9.15 -1.89 -6.16
N GLY A 146 -8.80 -0.65 -5.81
CA GLY A 146 -8.00 0.22 -6.66
C GLY A 146 -6.59 -0.31 -6.88
N GLY A 147 -5.94 -0.74 -5.80
CA GLY A 147 -4.60 -1.31 -5.88
C GLY A 147 -4.51 -2.54 -6.76
N MET A 148 -5.48 -3.45 -6.69
CA MET A 148 -5.58 -4.62 -7.58
C MET A 148 -6.05 -4.21 -8.98
N GLY A 149 -7.15 -3.46 -9.06
CA GLY A 149 -7.78 -3.07 -10.31
C GLY A 149 -6.89 -2.20 -11.19
N GLY A 150 -6.14 -1.27 -10.61
CA GLY A 150 -5.20 -0.42 -11.37
C GLY A 150 -4.10 -1.22 -12.06
N ARG A 151 -3.56 -2.27 -11.40
CA ARG A 151 -2.58 -3.18 -11.99
C ARG A 151 -3.17 -4.03 -13.11
N ILE A 152 -4.35 -4.62 -12.86
CA ILE A 152 -5.03 -5.47 -13.85
C ILE A 152 -5.39 -4.62 -15.08
N LEU A 153 -5.92 -3.43 -14.86
CA LEU A 153 -6.30 -2.51 -15.92
C LEU A 153 -5.08 -2.11 -16.77
N SER A 154 -3.98 -1.70 -16.14
CA SER A 154 -2.77 -1.28 -16.88
C SER A 154 -2.13 -2.43 -17.62
N GLY A 155 -2.04 -3.62 -17.02
CA GLY A 155 -1.50 -4.81 -17.68
C GLY A 155 -2.32 -5.24 -18.88
N ALA A 156 -3.65 -5.34 -18.74
CA ALA A 156 -4.57 -5.70 -19.82
C ALA A 156 -4.56 -4.67 -20.96
N LEU A 157 -4.58 -3.37 -20.64
CA LEU A 157 -4.54 -2.32 -21.67
C LEU A 157 -3.18 -2.25 -22.37
N THR A 158 -2.09 -2.56 -21.68
CA THR A 158 -0.76 -2.63 -22.31
C THR A 158 -0.70 -3.74 -23.35
N ASP A 159 -1.20 -4.93 -23.02
CA ASP A 159 -1.25 -6.04 -23.98
C ASP A 159 -2.20 -5.75 -25.15
N LEU A 160 -3.37 -5.19 -24.87
CA LEU A 160 -4.36 -4.87 -25.89
C LEU A 160 -3.86 -3.81 -26.88
N LEU A 161 -3.13 -2.79 -26.38
CA LEU A 161 -2.69 -1.64 -27.18
C LEU A 161 -1.24 -1.80 -27.69
N GLY A 162 -0.52 -2.84 -27.28
CA GLY A 162 0.87 -3.07 -27.65
C GLY A 162 1.86 -2.01 -27.15
N SER A 163 1.45 -1.17 -26.18
CA SER A 163 2.25 -0.06 -25.66
C SER A 163 1.95 0.20 -24.20
N TRP A 164 2.97 0.17 -23.35
CA TRP A 164 2.80 0.48 -21.93
C TRP A 164 2.47 1.97 -21.69
N HIS A 165 2.94 2.88 -22.55
CA HIS A 165 2.58 4.29 -22.49
C HIS A 165 1.06 4.47 -22.69
N MET A 166 0.52 3.87 -23.75
CA MET A 166 -0.92 3.90 -24.02
C MET A 166 -1.72 3.17 -22.96
N GLY A 167 -1.22 2.03 -22.49
CA GLY A 167 -1.82 1.27 -21.38
C GLY A 167 -1.95 2.10 -20.11
N LEU A 168 -0.87 2.80 -19.70
CA LEU A 168 -0.90 3.69 -18.53
C LEU A 168 -1.74 4.93 -18.75
N LEU A 169 -1.71 5.52 -19.95
CA LEU A 169 -2.53 6.69 -20.29
C LEU A 169 -4.02 6.35 -20.18
N CYS A 170 -4.46 5.28 -20.84
CA CYS A 170 -5.86 4.84 -20.82
C CYS A 170 -6.31 4.43 -19.40
N ALA A 171 -5.47 3.66 -18.67
CA ALA A 171 -5.75 3.33 -17.28
C ALA A 171 -5.83 4.59 -16.40
N GLY A 172 -4.93 5.55 -16.61
CA GLY A 172 -4.92 6.84 -15.94
C GLY A 172 -6.18 7.66 -16.20
N VAL A 173 -6.65 7.72 -17.45
CA VAL A 173 -7.91 8.42 -17.82
C VAL A 173 -9.11 7.78 -17.13
N LEU A 174 -9.21 6.44 -17.13
CA LEU A 174 -10.30 5.74 -16.44
C LEU A 174 -10.27 6.00 -14.93
N LEU A 175 -9.09 5.95 -14.31
CA LEU A 175 -8.94 6.24 -12.90
C LEU A 175 -9.18 7.73 -12.58
N ALA A 176 -8.83 8.64 -13.49
CA ALA A 176 -9.15 10.06 -13.41
C ALA A 176 -10.67 10.29 -13.42
N THR A 177 -11.38 9.58 -14.26
CA THR A 177 -12.86 9.63 -14.31
C THR A 177 -13.47 9.17 -12.97
N VAL A 178 -12.96 8.08 -12.41
CA VAL A 178 -13.34 7.60 -11.06
C VAL A 178 -13.06 8.67 -10.00
N GLY A 179 -11.89 9.31 -10.04
CA GLY A 179 -11.50 10.39 -9.13
C GLY A 179 -12.37 11.64 -9.30
N GLY A 180 -12.70 12.02 -10.53
CA GLY A 180 -13.62 13.11 -10.84
C GLY A 180 -15.03 12.86 -10.30
N LEU A 181 -15.55 11.66 -10.48
CA LEU A 181 -16.83 11.25 -9.91
C LEU A 181 -16.80 11.27 -8.37
N ALA A 182 -15.67 10.81 -7.77
CA ALA A 182 -15.49 10.89 -6.33
C ALA A 182 -15.53 12.33 -5.82
N HIS A 183 -14.90 13.27 -6.55
CA HIS A 183 -14.94 14.70 -6.22
C HIS A 183 -16.36 15.27 -6.26
N LEU A 184 -17.12 14.96 -7.30
CA LEU A 184 -18.51 15.42 -7.45
C LEU A 184 -19.46 14.88 -6.36
N LEU A 185 -19.14 13.69 -5.86
CA LEU A 185 -19.92 13.02 -4.82
C LEU A 185 -19.50 13.38 -3.40
N LEU A 186 -18.28 13.89 -3.20
CA LEU A 186 -17.75 14.17 -1.85
C LEU A 186 -18.49 15.38 -1.26
N PRO A 187 -19.24 15.21 -0.15
CA PRO A 187 -19.95 16.31 0.46
C PRO A 187 -18.99 17.36 1.02
N SER A 188 -19.43 18.62 1.06
CA SER A 188 -18.70 19.69 1.69
C SER A 188 -18.40 19.34 3.15
N ALA A 189 -17.16 19.50 3.56
CA ALA A 189 -16.76 19.25 4.95
C ALA A 189 -17.30 20.32 5.89
N ALA A 190 -17.76 19.91 7.07
CA ALA A 190 -18.06 20.84 8.14
C ALA A 190 -16.79 21.59 8.57
N PRO A 191 -16.90 22.84 9.08
CA PRO A 191 -15.77 23.54 9.64
C PRO A 191 -15.06 22.68 10.69
N LEU A 192 -13.71 22.63 10.61
CA LEU A 192 -12.90 21.86 11.54
C LEU A 192 -13.12 22.36 12.98
N ARG A 193 -13.65 21.52 13.84
CA ARG A 193 -13.64 21.76 15.28
C ARG A 193 -12.35 21.17 15.83
N PRO A 194 -11.51 21.96 16.54
CA PRO A 194 -10.34 21.43 17.22
C PRO A 194 -10.77 20.35 18.21
N ARG A 195 -10.51 19.09 17.88
CA ARG A 195 -10.75 18.00 18.83
C ARG A 195 -9.46 17.78 19.61
N VAL A 196 -9.45 18.27 20.84
CA VAL A 196 -8.40 17.91 21.79
C VAL A 196 -8.56 16.43 22.09
N ILE A 197 -7.71 15.59 21.52
CA ILE A 197 -7.61 14.19 21.90
C ILE A 197 -6.78 14.16 23.17
N PRO A 198 -7.33 13.72 24.32
CA PRO A 198 -6.58 13.61 25.55
C PRO A 198 -5.33 12.74 25.30
N SER A 199 -4.15 13.25 25.66
CA SER A 199 -2.94 12.45 25.66
C SER A 199 -3.08 11.41 26.77
N VAL A 200 -3.01 10.12 26.40
CA VAL A 200 -2.96 9.05 27.38
C VAL A 200 -1.61 9.14 28.08
N ARG A 201 -1.62 9.49 29.37
CA ARG A 201 -0.41 9.49 30.21
C ARG A 201 0.15 8.07 30.29
N GLY A 202 1.37 7.90 29.87
CA GLY A 202 2.17 6.69 30.04
C GLY A 202 2.71 6.18 28.71
N ASP A 203 4.02 6.30 28.51
CA ASP A 203 4.76 5.69 27.40
C ASP A 203 4.89 4.18 27.69
N ARG A 204 3.82 3.44 27.42
CA ARG A 204 3.78 1.99 27.64
C ARG A 204 4.73 1.33 26.65
N SER A 205 5.92 0.98 27.15
CA SER A 205 6.95 0.26 26.40
C SER A 205 7.36 0.90 25.07
N VAL A 206 8.33 1.80 25.13
CA VAL A 206 9.03 2.39 23.96
C VAL A 206 9.55 1.30 23.04
N ALA A 207 10.08 0.20 23.61
CA ALA A 207 10.60 -0.94 22.86
C ALA A 207 9.53 -1.61 22.01
N SER A 208 8.37 -1.96 22.58
CA SER A 208 7.26 -2.59 21.84
C SER A 208 6.75 -1.68 20.71
N ARG A 209 6.66 -0.37 20.96
CA ARG A 209 6.26 0.59 19.92
C ARG A 209 7.27 0.68 18.77
N ARG A 210 8.58 0.71 19.08
CA ARG A 210 9.64 0.69 18.05
C ARG A 210 9.61 -0.58 17.22
N VAL A 211 9.30 -1.71 17.85
CA VAL A 211 9.14 -2.98 17.12
C VAL A 211 7.96 -2.94 16.16
N MET A 212 6.82 -2.31 16.51
CA MET A 212 5.73 -2.14 15.54
C MET A 212 6.16 -1.34 14.30
N TYR A 213 7.01 -0.33 14.47
CA TYR A 213 7.59 0.41 13.34
C TYR A 213 8.58 -0.43 12.53
N ALA A 214 9.39 -1.27 13.19
CA ALA A 214 10.29 -2.21 12.51
C ALA A 214 9.50 -3.27 11.72
N LEU A 215 8.40 -3.80 12.27
CA LEU A 215 7.49 -4.70 11.57
C LEU A 215 6.85 -4.04 10.34
N ALA A 216 6.48 -2.76 10.44
CA ALA A 216 5.97 -1.99 9.31
C ALA A 216 7.01 -1.87 8.19
N PHE A 217 8.24 -1.49 8.56
CA PHE A 217 9.35 -1.33 7.63
C PHE A 217 9.71 -2.66 6.97
N CYS A 218 10.07 -3.68 7.75
CA CYS A 218 10.50 -4.98 7.23
C CYS A 218 9.38 -5.66 6.44
N GLY A 219 8.16 -5.67 6.97
CA GLY A 219 7.01 -6.29 6.31
C GLY A 219 6.72 -5.65 4.96
N MET A 220 6.71 -4.31 4.90
CA MET A 220 6.42 -3.62 3.64
C MET A 220 7.61 -3.62 2.69
N ALA A 221 8.84 -3.62 3.18
CA ALA A 221 10.03 -3.81 2.34
C ALA A 221 9.97 -5.15 1.61
N VAL A 222 9.70 -6.23 2.35
CA VAL A 222 9.54 -7.57 1.75
C VAL A 222 8.35 -7.59 0.81
N HIS A 223 7.18 -7.14 1.26
CA HIS A 223 5.95 -7.24 0.46
C HIS A 223 6.07 -6.45 -0.86
N SER A 224 6.44 -5.17 -0.80
CA SER A 224 6.60 -4.33 -2.00
C SER A 224 7.73 -4.82 -2.90
N GLY A 225 8.88 -5.15 -2.31
CA GLY A 225 10.07 -5.57 -3.04
C GLY A 225 9.90 -6.92 -3.73
N VAL A 226 9.33 -7.92 -3.02
CA VAL A 226 9.06 -9.24 -3.61
C VAL A 226 8.04 -9.13 -4.75
N TYR A 227 6.99 -8.30 -4.62
CA TYR A 227 6.02 -8.12 -5.71
C TYR A 227 6.61 -7.36 -6.91
N ASN A 228 7.57 -6.45 -6.72
CA ASN A 228 8.30 -5.85 -7.85
C ASN A 228 9.16 -6.90 -8.54
N ALA A 229 9.94 -7.69 -7.78
CA ALA A 229 10.74 -8.78 -8.34
C ALA A 229 9.87 -9.88 -8.96
N ALA A 230 8.67 -10.13 -8.43
CA ALA A 230 7.72 -11.11 -8.97
C ALA A 230 7.26 -10.74 -10.40
N ALA A 231 7.18 -9.46 -10.75
CA ALA A 231 6.90 -9.05 -12.12
C ALA A 231 8.02 -9.50 -13.07
N PHE A 232 9.29 -9.32 -12.69
CA PHE A 232 10.44 -9.80 -13.47
C PHE A 232 10.52 -11.33 -13.51
N ARG A 233 10.24 -12.01 -12.39
CA ARG A 233 10.16 -13.48 -12.33
C ARG A 233 9.07 -14.01 -13.25
N GLY A 234 7.91 -13.36 -13.28
CA GLY A 234 6.81 -13.70 -14.18
C GLY A 234 7.19 -13.57 -15.65
N ALA A 235 7.88 -12.49 -16.03
CA ALA A 235 8.32 -12.27 -17.41
C ALA A 235 9.45 -13.21 -17.85
N ALA A 236 10.29 -13.71 -16.92
CA ALA A 236 11.43 -14.55 -17.20
C ALA A 236 11.05 -16.03 -17.35
N ALA A 237 12.00 -16.83 -17.93
CA ALA A 237 11.89 -18.29 -17.99
C ALA A 237 11.69 -18.91 -16.59
N PRO A 238 10.93 -19.99 -16.46
CA PRO A 238 10.13 -20.68 -17.46
C PRO A 238 8.70 -20.16 -17.62
N LEU A 239 8.32 -19.03 -16.96
CA LEU A 239 6.94 -18.56 -16.88
C LEU A 239 6.49 -17.75 -18.10
N PHE A 240 7.38 -16.90 -18.67
CA PHE A 240 7.15 -16.08 -19.86
C PHE A 240 5.78 -15.37 -19.89
N MET A 241 5.37 -14.81 -18.76
CA MET A 241 4.07 -14.13 -18.61
C MET A 241 4.11 -12.74 -19.28
N ASN A 242 3.05 -12.42 -20.01
CA ASN A 242 2.83 -11.07 -20.53
C ASN A 242 2.34 -10.11 -19.41
N PRO A 243 2.30 -8.78 -19.64
CA PRO A 243 1.84 -7.81 -18.64
C PRO A 243 0.46 -8.10 -18.04
N ALA A 244 -0.51 -8.56 -18.85
CA ALA A 244 -1.83 -8.92 -18.34
C ALA A 244 -1.75 -10.09 -17.36
N MET A 245 -1.02 -11.15 -17.69
CA MET A 245 -0.82 -12.31 -16.82
C MET A 245 -0.08 -11.92 -15.54
N ILE A 246 0.98 -11.11 -15.63
CA ILE A 246 1.72 -10.61 -14.47
C ILE A 246 0.78 -9.82 -13.56
N SER A 247 -0.13 -9.04 -14.12
CA SER A 247 -1.08 -8.24 -13.33
C SER A 247 -2.04 -9.09 -12.49
N LEU A 248 -2.36 -10.32 -12.94
CA LEU A 248 -3.22 -11.25 -12.20
C LEU A 248 -2.54 -11.82 -10.94
N LEU A 249 -1.19 -11.81 -10.85
CA LEU A 249 -0.48 -12.20 -9.63
C LEU A 249 -0.90 -11.36 -8.41
N PHE A 250 -1.33 -10.12 -8.64
CA PHE A 250 -1.77 -9.22 -7.58
C PHE A 250 -3.16 -9.56 -7.00
N LEU A 251 -3.90 -10.49 -7.60
CA LEU A 251 -5.11 -11.06 -7.00
C LEU A 251 -4.80 -11.79 -5.67
N ALA A 252 -3.56 -12.23 -5.48
CA ALA A 252 -3.08 -12.77 -4.20
C ALA A 252 -3.28 -11.82 -3.00
N TYR A 253 -3.43 -10.51 -3.23
CA TYR A 253 -3.80 -9.54 -2.18
C TYR A 253 -5.18 -9.80 -1.58
N GLY A 254 -6.06 -10.49 -2.32
CA GLY A 254 -7.36 -10.92 -1.81
C GLY A 254 -7.23 -11.82 -0.57
N ALA A 255 -6.23 -12.71 -0.53
CA ALA A 255 -5.92 -13.53 0.64
C ALA A 255 -5.55 -12.67 1.85
N GLY A 256 -4.80 -11.59 1.64
CA GLY A 256 -4.47 -10.62 2.69
C GLY A 256 -5.69 -9.92 3.27
N THR A 257 -6.65 -9.54 2.43
CA THR A 257 -7.91 -8.93 2.87
C THR A 257 -8.71 -9.88 3.76
N LEU A 258 -8.82 -11.16 3.36
CA LEU A 258 -9.47 -12.20 4.15
C LEU A 258 -8.76 -12.39 5.51
N THR A 259 -7.43 -12.52 5.49
CA THR A 259 -6.63 -12.73 6.70
C THR A 259 -6.76 -11.56 7.67
N SER A 260 -6.73 -10.30 7.19
CA SER A 260 -6.94 -9.12 8.03
C SER A 260 -8.25 -9.16 8.78
N SER A 261 -9.33 -9.64 8.16
CA SER A 261 -10.64 -9.74 8.80
C SER A 261 -10.72 -10.86 9.85
N LEU A 262 -9.95 -11.95 9.65
CA LEU A 262 -9.90 -13.09 10.58
C LEU A 262 -9.03 -12.77 11.80
N VAL A 263 -7.91 -12.09 11.59
CA VAL A 263 -6.94 -11.75 12.65
C VAL A 263 -7.59 -10.98 13.79
N GLY A 264 -8.54 -10.07 13.51
CA GLY A 264 -9.28 -9.35 14.55
C GLY A 264 -10.04 -10.27 15.50
N ARG A 265 -10.54 -11.43 15.02
CA ARG A 265 -11.22 -12.43 15.86
C ARG A 265 -10.22 -13.30 16.62
N VAL A 266 -9.12 -13.66 15.98
CA VAL A 266 -8.08 -14.53 16.57
C VAL A 266 -7.31 -13.78 17.66
N SER A 267 -7.05 -12.49 17.51
CA SER A 267 -6.30 -11.67 18.47
C SER A 267 -7.00 -11.52 19.82
N ALA A 268 -8.31 -11.79 19.91
CA ALA A 268 -9.03 -11.84 21.18
C ALA A 268 -8.65 -13.06 22.05
N ARG A 269 -8.02 -14.10 21.46
CA ARG A 269 -7.70 -15.37 22.15
C ARG A 269 -6.23 -15.73 22.10
N VAL A 270 -5.49 -15.20 21.13
CA VAL A 270 -4.08 -15.54 20.89
C VAL A 270 -3.22 -14.29 21.08
N PRO A 271 -2.11 -14.38 21.83
CA PRO A 271 -1.19 -13.26 22.01
C PRO A 271 -0.68 -12.68 20.69
N ALA A 272 -0.62 -11.36 20.59
CA ALA A 272 -0.22 -10.66 19.37
C ALA A 272 1.16 -11.12 18.84
N ARG A 273 2.11 -11.39 19.75
CA ARG A 273 3.45 -11.91 19.37
C ARG A 273 3.38 -13.24 18.64
N THR A 274 2.51 -14.16 19.08
CA THR A 274 2.33 -15.48 18.45
C THR A 274 1.75 -15.33 17.05
N ILE A 275 0.76 -14.45 16.87
CA ILE A 275 0.18 -14.15 15.57
C ILE A 275 1.24 -13.55 14.64
N HIS A 276 2.04 -12.59 15.12
CA HIS A 276 3.10 -11.98 14.30
C HIS A 276 4.11 -13.03 13.83
N VAL A 277 4.62 -13.88 14.74
CA VAL A 277 5.59 -14.90 14.39
C VAL A 277 5.01 -15.92 13.42
N ALA A 278 3.81 -16.44 13.69
CA ALA A 278 3.14 -17.39 12.80
C ALA A 278 2.90 -16.81 11.39
N ALA A 279 2.48 -15.54 11.31
CA ALA A 279 2.24 -14.85 10.05
C ALA A 279 3.54 -14.62 9.25
N LEU A 280 4.64 -14.23 9.93
CA LEU A 280 5.95 -14.06 9.30
C LEU A 280 6.53 -15.40 8.85
N THR A 281 6.36 -16.47 9.64
CA THR A 281 6.76 -17.84 9.27
C THR A 281 5.94 -18.34 8.07
N CYS A 282 4.64 -18.08 8.03
CA CYS A 282 3.79 -18.38 6.87
C CYS A 282 4.31 -17.67 5.61
N SER A 283 4.66 -16.38 5.70
CA SER A 283 5.25 -15.64 4.59
C SER A 283 6.57 -16.25 4.11
N ALA A 284 7.46 -16.61 5.03
CA ALA A 284 8.75 -17.23 4.70
C ALA A 284 8.56 -18.63 4.07
N GLY A 285 7.65 -19.45 4.60
CA GLY A 285 7.28 -20.75 4.05
C GLY A 285 6.71 -20.63 2.63
N GLY A 286 5.85 -19.64 2.38
CA GLY A 286 5.32 -19.34 1.05
C GLY A 286 6.43 -18.98 0.05
N LEU A 287 7.38 -18.13 0.48
CA LEU A 287 8.52 -17.78 -0.36
C LEU A 287 9.41 -18.99 -0.65
N ALA A 288 9.62 -19.88 0.31
CA ALA A 288 10.36 -21.13 0.08
C ALA A 288 9.63 -22.03 -0.94
N VAL A 289 8.31 -22.17 -0.85
CA VAL A 289 7.50 -22.92 -1.82
C VAL A 289 7.61 -22.30 -3.22
N SER A 290 7.71 -20.98 -3.34
CA SER A 290 7.84 -20.29 -4.63
C SER A 290 9.16 -20.54 -5.37
N LEU A 291 10.15 -21.19 -4.73
CA LEU A 291 11.39 -21.63 -5.38
C LEU A 291 11.16 -22.82 -6.34
N ILE A 292 10.09 -23.57 -6.17
CA ILE A 292 9.69 -24.63 -7.10
C ILE A 292 9.37 -23.94 -8.45
N PRO A 293 9.98 -24.38 -9.59
CA PRO A 293 9.88 -23.64 -10.86
C PRO A 293 8.55 -23.90 -11.60
N GLN A 294 7.44 -23.75 -10.90
CA GLN A 294 6.08 -23.97 -11.41
C GLN A 294 5.17 -22.79 -11.08
N LEU A 295 4.20 -22.51 -11.93
CA LEU A 295 3.29 -21.36 -11.74
C LEU A 295 2.46 -21.49 -10.45
N TRP A 296 1.93 -22.67 -10.16
CA TRP A 296 1.10 -22.85 -8.97
C TRP A 296 1.85 -22.59 -7.65
N SER A 297 3.11 -23.02 -7.56
CA SER A 297 3.94 -22.82 -6.38
C SER A 297 4.34 -21.35 -6.22
N PHE A 298 4.60 -20.67 -7.34
CA PHE A 298 4.87 -19.24 -7.38
C PHE A 298 3.66 -18.43 -6.88
N VAL A 299 2.47 -18.73 -7.42
CA VAL A 299 1.20 -18.08 -6.99
C VAL A 299 0.90 -18.39 -5.53
N LEU A 300 1.03 -19.64 -5.08
CA LEU A 300 0.82 -20.03 -3.69
C LEU A 300 1.77 -19.26 -2.75
N GLY A 301 3.04 -19.13 -3.14
CA GLY A 301 4.02 -18.35 -2.40
C GLY A 301 3.60 -16.88 -2.21
N LEU A 302 3.11 -16.23 -3.26
CA LEU A 302 2.59 -14.86 -3.20
C LEU A 302 1.31 -14.73 -2.35
N VAL A 303 0.43 -15.73 -2.40
CA VAL A 303 -0.78 -15.80 -1.57
C VAL A 303 -0.39 -15.89 -0.09
N MET A 304 0.53 -16.79 0.28
CA MET A 304 1.01 -16.95 1.66
C MET A 304 1.77 -15.70 2.15
N LEU A 305 2.59 -15.09 1.30
CA LEU A 305 3.26 -13.82 1.59
C LEU A 305 2.24 -12.72 1.92
N SER A 306 1.22 -12.56 1.08
CA SER A 306 0.18 -11.54 1.29
C SER A 306 -0.63 -11.83 2.56
N ALA A 307 -1.04 -13.08 2.78
CA ALA A 307 -1.78 -13.47 3.98
C ALA A 307 -1.00 -13.12 5.25
N GLY A 308 0.28 -13.50 5.32
CA GLY A 308 1.13 -13.21 6.47
C GLY A 308 1.41 -11.71 6.66
N PHE A 309 1.75 -11.00 5.58
CA PHE A 309 1.98 -9.56 5.64
C PHE A 309 0.77 -8.78 6.19
N PHE A 310 -0.42 -9.03 5.65
CA PHE A 310 -1.63 -8.33 6.08
C PHE A 310 -2.07 -8.72 7.50
N ALA A 311 -1.79 -9.96 7.95
CA ALA A 311 -2.00 -10.36 9.33
C ALA A 311 -1.15 -9.52 10.31
N VAL A 312 0.15 -9.37 10.01
CA VAL A 312 1.06 -8.52 10.79
C VAL A 312 0.58 -7.07 10.78
N HIS A 313 0.28 -6.53 9.59
CA HIS A 313 -0.12 -5.13 9.43
C HIS A 313 -1.42 -4.80 10.19
N ALA A 314 -2.42 -5.70 10.16
CA ALA A 314 -3.71 -5.51 10.83
C ALA A 314 -3.59 -5.36 12.35
N LEU A 315 -2.57 -5.98 12.97
CA LEU A 315 -2.32 -5.88 14.41
C LEU A 315 -1.30 -4.78 14.75
N ALA A 316 -0.23 -4.66 13.96
CA ALA A 316 0.89 -3.78 14.31
C ALA A 316 0.52 -2.29 14.24
N ASN A 317 -0.29 -1.87 13.26
CA ASN A 317 -0.70 -0.46 13.11
C ASN A 317 -1.55 0.04 14.28
N PRO A 318 -2.68 -0.59 14.66
CA PRO A 318 -3.45 -0.16 15.83
C PRO A 318 -2.66 -0.30 17.14
N THR A 319 -1.76 -1.28 17.25
CA THR A 319 -0.90 -1.43 18.42
C THR A 319 0.09 -0.27 18.53
N ALA A 320 0.72 0.15 17.43
CA ALA A 320 1.60 1.33 17.40
C ALA A 320 0.85 2.60 17.84
N ALA A 321 -0.40 2.77 17.41
CA ALA A 321 -1.25 3.87 17.85
C ALA A 321 -1.54 3.80 19.35
N ARG A 322 -1.98 2.66 19.87
CA ARG A 322 -2.32 2.46 21.30
C ARG A 322 -1.13 2.65 22.24
N LEU A 323 0.08 2.27 21.81
CA LEU A 323 1.31 2.42 22.59
C LEU A 323 1.91 3.84 22.54
N SER A 324 1.30 4.76 21.81
CA SER A 324 1.78 6.13 21.67
C SER A 324 0.98 7.08 22.56
N ALA A 325 1.64 8.07 23.15
CA ALA A 325 0.97 9.12 23.93
C ALA A 325 -0.10 9.87 23.12
N GLN A 326 0.12 10.00 21.82
CA GLN A 326 -0.84 10.50 20.85
C GLN A 326 -1.08 9.42 19.79
N PRO A 327 -2.24 8.75 19.78
CA PRO A 327 -2.54 7.65 18.84
C PRO A 327 -2.38 8.01 17.37
N SER A 328 -2.78 9.22 16.98
CA SER A 328 -2.61 9.72 15.60
C SER A 328 -1.14 9.85 15.19
N ALA A 329 -0.27 10.33 16.10
CA ALA A 329 1.16 10.41 15.85
C ALA A 329 1.81 9.02 15.78
N GLY A 330 1.33 8.07 16.59
CA GLY A 330 1.77 6.66 16.53
C GLY A 330 1.46 6.02 15.18
N ALA A 331 0.22 6.17 14.70
CA ALA A 331 -0.21 5.68 13.39
C ALA A 331 0.56 6.38 12.25
N ALA A 332 0.79 7.69 12.35
CA ALA A 332 1.53 8.43 11.33
C ALA A 332 3.00 7.96 11.22
N ARG A 333 3.67 7.71 12.35
CA ARG A 333 5.05 7.16 12.37
C ARG A 333 5.10 5.71 11.85
N TYR A 334 4.08 4.91 12.15
CA TYR A 334 3.92 3.58 11.58
C TYR A 334 3.83 3.65 10.05
N ASN A 335 2.98 4.52 9.51
CA ASN A 335 2.82 4.70 8.08
C ASN A 335 4.09 5.26 7.43
N LEU A 336 4.82 6.15 8.10
CA LEU A 336 6.13 6.60 7.63
C LEU A 336 7.09 5.42 7.48
N ALA A 337 7.26 4.59 8.52
CA ALA A 337 8.11 3.40 8.46
C ALA A 337 7.66 2.42 7.36
N TYR A 338 6.36 2.23 7.19
CA TYR A 338 5.74 1.42 6.16
C TYR A 338 6.13 1.89 4.75
N TYR A 339 5.97 3.18 4.43
CA TYR A 339 6.27 3.70 3.09
C TYR A 339 7.77 3.85 2.83
N VAL A 340 8.59 4.13 3.86
CA VAL A 340 10.05 4.05 3.75
C VAL A 340 10.48 2.62 3.46
N GLY A 341 9.89 1.64 4.15
CA GLY A 341 10.10 0.22 3.86
C GLY A 341 9.74 -0.14 2.42
N ALA A 342 8.58 0.33 1.93
CA ALA A 342 8.16 0.12 0.54
C ALA A 342 9.17 0.67 -0.47
N SER A 343 9.66 1.89 -0.23
CA SER A 343 10.61 2.56 -1.13
C SER A 343 11.97 1.85 -1.16
N VAL A 344 12.51 1.53 0.01
CA VAL A 344 13.79 0.82 0.16
C VAL A 344 13.68 -0.59 -0.40
N GLY A 345 12.61 -1.31 -0.04
CA GLY A 345 12.35 -2.67 -0.51
C GLY A 345 12.23 -2.76 -2.03
N ALA A 346 11.56 -1.80 -2.67
CA ALA A 346 11.42 -1.77 -4.12
C ALA A 346 12.78 -1.87 -4.84
N VAL A 347 13.81 -1.19 -4.35
CA VAL A 347 15.15 -1.19 -4.97
C VAL A 347 15.98 -2.39 -4.51
N ILE A 348 16.05 -2.67 -3.21
CA ILE A 348 16.93 -3.70 -2.65
C ILE A 348 16.56 -5.08 -3.19
N PHE A 349 15.28 -5.42 -3.27
CA PHE A 349 14.84 -6.73 -3.77
C PHE A 349 15.01 -6.85 -5.29
N ALA A 350 14.86 -5.75 -6.02
CA ALA A 350 15.18 -5.72 -7.44
C ALA A 350 16.69 -5.86 -7.71
N THR A 351 17.54 -5.26 -6.85
CA THR A 351 19.00 -5.49 -6.89
C THR A 351 19.34 -6.96 -6.59
N ALA A 352 18.65 -7.58 -5.64
CA ALA A 352 18.82 -9.01 -5.37
C ALA A 352 18.40 -9.87 -6.58
N TRP A 353 17.33 -9.47 -7.29
CA TRP A 353 16.92 -10.10 -8.54
C TRP A 353 18.03 -9.97 -9.62
N ASP A 354 18.59 -8.80 -9.82
CA ASP A 354 19.68 -8.57 -10.80
C ASP A 354 20.93 -9.39 -10.46
N ALA A 355 21.23 -9.60 -9.17
CA ALA A 355 22.43 -10.30 -8.70
C ALA A 355 22.32 -11.83 -8.73
N GLY A 356 21.14 -12.40 -8.47
CA GLY A 356 21.00 -13.86 -8.32
C GLY A 356 19.58 -14.38 -8.55
N GLY A 357 18.77 -13.64 -9.29
CA GLY A 357 17.42 -14.04 -9.67
C GLY A 357 16.48 -14.25 -8.47
N TRP A 358 15.47 -15.09 -8.67
CA TRP A 358 14.44 -15.32 -7.67
C TRP A 358 14.97 -15.93 -6.36
N GLY A 359 15.99 -16.79 -6.44
CA GLY A 359 16.62 -17.37 -5.26
C GLY A 359 17.20 -16.33 -4.31
N ALA A 360 17.93 -15.34 -4.85
CA ALA A 360 18.49 -14.25 -4.04
C ALA A 360 17.39 -13.37 -3.41
N VAL A 361 16.30 -13.12 -4.14
CA VAL A 361 15.13 -12.40 -3.62
C VAL A 361 14.52 -13.14 -2.42
N VAL A 362 14.33 -14.46 -2.54
CA VAL A 362 13.76 -15.29 -1.46
C VAL A 362 14.67 -15.32 -0.23
N VAL A 363 15.98 -15.52 -0.42
CA VAL A 363 16.95 -15.53 0.69
C VAL A 363 16.93 -14.21 1.44
N LEU A 364 17.00 -13.10 0.71
CA LEU A 364 16.95 -11.76 1.32
C LEU A 364 15.63 -11.52 2.06
N ALA A 365 14.50 -11.91 1.47
CA ALA A 365 13.19 -11.77 2.10
C ALA A 365 13.08 -12.59 3.39
N CYS A 366 13.52 -13.84 3.37
CA CYS A 366 13.56 -14.69 4.56
C CYS A 366 14.45 -14.08 5.67
N GLY A 367 15.57 -13.43 5.32
CA GLY A 367 16.41 -12.69 6.27
C GLY A 367 15.65 -11.55 6.96
N PHE A 368 14.95 -10.70 6.19
CA PHE A 368 14.11 -9.63 6.74
C PHE A 368 12.97 -10.17 7.62
N LEU A 369 12.30 -11.24 7.18
CA LEU A 369 11.21 -11.87 7.93
C LEU A 369 11.70 -12.52 9.21
N ALA A 370 12.89 -13.14 9.21
CA ALA A 370 13.53 -13.72 10.42
C ALA A 370 13.84 -12.64 11.44
N VAL A 371 14.47 -11.53 11.02
CA VAL A 371 14.74 -10.38 11.90
C VAL A 371 13.43 -9.84 12.49
N ALA A 372 12.40 -9.65 11.66
CA ALA A 372 11.10 -9.18 12.10
C ALA A 372 10.45 -10.16 13.11
N ALA A 373 10.56 -11.47 12.88
CA ALA A 373 10.02 -12.50 13.78
C ALA A 373 10.74 -12.51 15.13
N VAL A 374 12.06 -12.39 15.16
CA VAL A 374 12.85 -12.30 16.39
C VAL A 374 12.48 -11.05 17.19
N LEU A 375 12.39 -9.89 16.53
CA LEU A 375 11.98 -8.65 17.19
C LEU A 375 10.55 -8.76 17.74
N ALA A 376 9.62 -9.35 16.99
CA ALA A 376 8.26 -9.58 17.44
C ALA A 376 8.19 -10.53 18.64
N TRP A 377 8.98 -11.62 18.62
CA TRP A 377 9.01 -12.59 19.71
C TRP A 377 9.52 -11.98 21.03
N ILE A 378 10.56 -11.16 20.96
CA ILE A 378 11.19 -10.57 22.15
C ILE A 378 10.33 -9.42 22.71
N TRP A 379 9.83 -8.52 21.86
CA TRP A 379 9.33 -7.21 22.27
C TRP A 379 7.86 -6.92 21.96
N ALA A 380 7.17 -7.74 21.15
CA ALA A 380 5.74 -7.53 20.92
C ALA A 380 4.94 -7.81 22.21
N PRO A 381 3.77 -7.14 22.39
CA PRO A 381 2.91 -7.36 23.54
C PRO A 381 2.55 -8.85 23.73
N ARG A 382 2.63 -9.32 24.96
CA ARG A 382 2.36 -10.71 25.35
C ARG A 382 0.88 -10.97 25.65
N GLU A 383 0.11 -9.91 25.85
CA GLU A 383 -1.32 -10.01 26.16
C GLU A 383 -2.12 -10.22 24.89
N ALA A 384 -3.25 -10.94 24.98
CA ALA A 384 -4.27 -10.94 23.94
C ALA A 384 -4.85 -9.54 23.83
N GLY A 385 -5.11 -9.06 22.64
CA GLY A 385 -5.47 -7.68 22.32
C GLY A 385 -6.88 -7.27 22.70
#